data_e1ce61162a8e7b57d334578b0055c7d4
#
_entry.id   e1ce61162a8e7b57d334578b0055c7d4
#
_cell.length_a   1.000
_cell.length_b   1.000
_cell.length_c   1.000
_cell.angle_alpha   90.00
_cell.angle_beta   90.00
_cell.angle_gamma   90.00
#
_symmetry.space_group_name_H-M   'P 1'
#
loop_
_entity.id
_entity.type
_entity.pdbx_description
1 polymer ?
#
loop_
_entity_poly.entity_id
_entity_poly.type
_entity_poly.pdbx_seq_one_letter_code
_entity_poly.pdbx_strand_id
1 'polypeptide(L)'
;MTNNPVVQTLIGKNQLKFYLRCLKSLVTFCQDRIELQLHTDGSLSQEYKDFIHSELTGTMVTIPDYSENKSLVLDCLQGRPNCQKVRKDSIWGIEYFDPIFAFAEDPISFYLDADILFLRPFSGLFERNQVKGGAIFLKDTQWDAYCFRPWQMLAGEKKPQAVKGITTGLVFWDKASIDWDYLEWFLGENHLHKIPEWIIPTAQAGLARRCEAKTISPRQITNLYPNARINEDTFGVHLLGSYRKSWMEKLEALEKIDVQNSPTVVPSFEKCVSQNIFGYSLRQMRRWKNTRLNLW
;
A
#
# COMPACT_ATOMS: atom_id res chain seq x y z
N MET A 1 -15.92 15.95 16.34
CA MET A 1 -15.07 14.95 15.65
C MET A 1 -14.56 15.60 14.39
N THR A 2 -13.27 15.64 14.18
CA THR A 2 -12.67 16.17 12.96
C THR A 2 -13.08 15.29 11.79
N ASN A 3 -13.61 15.90 10.76
CA ASN A 3 -14.08 15.17 9.57
C ASN A 3 -12.91 14.87 8.60
N ASN A 4 -11.68 15.08 9.06
CA ASN A 4 -10.48 14.90 8.24
C ASN A 4 -10.20 13.41 8.02
N PRO A 5 -9.77 13.00 6.81
CA PRO A 5 -9.31 11.64 6.59
C PRO A 5 -8.04 11.34 7.40
N VAL A 6 -8.01 10.15 8.00
CA VAL A 6 -6.83 9.65 8.72
C VAL A 6 -6.02 8.79 7.77
N VAL A 7 -4.84 9.25 7.40
CA VAL A 7 -3.90 8.52 6.57
C VAL A 7 -3.00 7.68 7.46
N GLN A 8 -2.97 6.39 7.20
CA GLN A 8 -2.30 5.41 8.02
C GLN A 8 -1.05 4.88 7.32
N THR A 9 0.01 4.64 8.07
CA THR A 9 1.25 4.07 7.56
C THR A 9 1.93 3.21 8.62
N LEU A 10 2.80 2.30 8.20
CA LEU A 10 3.61 1.47 9.08
C LEU A 10 5.06 1.96 9.06
N ILE A 11 5.62 2.23 10.25
CA ILE A 11 7.01 2.63 10.41
C ILE A 11 7.70 1.84 11.52
N GLY A 12 9.01 1.67 11.40
CA GLY A 12 9.89 1.13 12.43
C GLY A 12 11.14 1.99 12.59
N LYS A 13 11.98 1.65 13.58
CA LYS A 13 13.23 2.40 13.83
C LYS A 13 14.20 2.33 12.65
N ASN A 14 14.16 1.24 11.89
CA ASN A 14 15.01 1.08 10.73
C ASN A 14 14.56 2.04 9.62
N GLN A 15 15.52 2.82 9.10
CA GLN A 15 15.27 3.83 8.05
C GLN A 15 14.31 4.95 8.46
N LEU A 16 14.10 5.21 9.75
CA LEU A 16 13.15 6.21 10.26
C LEU A 16 13.34 7.59 9.60
N LYS A 17 14.58 8.08 9.47
CA LYS A 17 14.88 9.37 8.82
C LYS A 17 14.38 9.42 7.37
N PHE A 18 14.51 8.31 6.65
CA PHE A 18 14.03 8.21 5.28
C PHE A 18 12.49 8.24 5.22
N TYR A 19 11.81 7.48 6.07
CA TYR A 19 10.35 7.49 6.15
C TYR A 19 9.80 8.86 6.55
N LEU A 20 10.43 9.54 7.51
CA LEU A 20 10.06 10.89 7.88
C LEU A 20 10.20 11.89 6.73
N ARG A 21 11.22 11.76 5.88
CA ARG A 21 11.34 12.57 4.66
C ARG A 21 10.14 12.37 3.74
N CYS A 22 9.72 11.13 3.51
CA CYS A 22 8.54 10.83 2.70
C CYS A 22 7.24 11.38 3.34
N LEU A 23 7.05 11.18 4.64
CA LEU A 23 5.87 11.69 5.36
C LEU A 23 5.84 13.23 5.41
N LYS A 24 7.00 13.88 5.55
CA LYS A 24 7.08 15.35 5.43
C LYS A 24 6.65 15.81 4.04
N SER A 25 7.06 15.10 2.99
CA SER A 25 6.62 15.45 1.64
C SER A 25 5.11 15.28 1.47
N LEU A 26 4.51 14.25 2.07
CA LEU A 26 3.04 14.10 2.11
C LEU A 26 2.38 15.33 2.75
N VAL A 27 2.81 15.70 3.95
CA VAL A 27 2.24 16.86 4.69
C VAL A 27 2.46 18.18 3.93
N THR A 28 3.60 18.33 3.27
CA THR A 28 3.94 19.54 2.52
C THR A 28 3.10 19.70 1.25
N PHE A 29 2.86 18.61 0.52
CA PHE A 29 2.25 18.67 -0.80
C PHE A 29 0.76 18.33 -0.83
N CYS A 30 0.24 17.65 0.19
CA CYS A 30 -1.20 17.42 0.32
C CYS A 30 -1.90 18.73 0.68
N GLN A 31 -2.80 19.20 -0.20
CA GLN A 31 -3.58 20.41 0.05
C GLN A 31 -4.85 20.13 0.88
N ASP A 32 -5.23 18.87 1.02
CA ASP A 32 -6.33 18.46 1.87
C ASP A 32 -5.87 18.42 3.32
N ARG A 33 -6.78 18.73 4.24
CA ARG A 33 -6.50 18.54 5.67
C ARG A 33 -6.56 17.05 5.99
N ILE A 34 -5.43 16.48 6.40
CA ILE A 34 -5.30 15.08 6.79
C ILE A 34 -4.77 14.98 8.21
N GLU A 35 -5.01 13.83 8.83
CA GLU A 35 -4.38 13.39 10.07
C GLU A 35 -3.54 12.15 9.79
N LEU A 36 -2.45 11.96 10.53
CA LEU A 36 -1.58 10.80 10.34
C LEU A 36 -1.69 9.83 11.51
N GLN A 37 -1.88 8.57 11.24
CA GLN A 37 -1.68 7.50 12.22
C GLN A 37 -0.51 6.61 11.80
N LEU A 38 0.48 6.54 12.67
CA LEU A 38 1.70 5.79 12.42
C LEU A 38 1.67 4.49 13.23
N HIS A 39 1.33 3.37 12.56
CA HIS A 39 1.47 2.04 13.13
C HIS A 39 2.95 1.70 13.29
N THR A 40 3.27 0.84 14.24
CA THR A 40 4.67 0.48 14.51
C THR A 40 4.84 -1.05 14.59
N ASP A 41 6.05 -1.50 14.27
CA ASP A 41 6.47 -2.89 14.45
C ASP A 41 6.89 -3.22 15.91
N GLY A 42 6.67 -2.28 16.84
CA GLY A 42 7.09 -2.39 18.24
C GLY A 42 8.54 -1.95 18.49
N SER A 43 9.29 -1.52 17.49
CA SER A 43 10.70 -1.15 17.62
C SER A 43 10.94 0.32 18.06
N LEU A 44 9.90 1.16 18.08
CA LEU A 44 10.03 2.58 18.42
C LEU A 44 10.03 2.79 19.93
N SER A 45 11.14 3.35 20.46
CA SER A 45 11.21 3.88 21.83
C SER A 45 10.44 5.20 21.97
N GLN A 46 10.24 5.69 23.19
CA GLN A 46 9.62 7.00 23.42
C GLN A 46 10.42 8.13 22.76
N GLU A 47 11.75 8.11 22.81
CA GLU A 47 12.61 9.10 22.13
C GLU A 47 12.34 9.17 20.62
N TYR A 48 12.13 8.02 19.97
CA TYR A 48 11.79 8.01 18.55
C TYR A 48 10.38 8.58 18.30
N LYS A 49 9.42 8.30 19.19
CA LYS A 49 8.08 8.89 19.09
C LYS A 49 8.12 10.41 19.24
N ASP A 50 8.86 10.91 20.21
CA ASP A 50 9.04 12.35 20.46
C ASP A 50 9.75 13.01 19.26
N PHE A 51 10.77 12.37 18.70
CA PHE A 51 11.43 12.82 17.49
C PHE A 51 10.48 12.88 16.29
N ILE A 52 9.64 11.87 16.07
CA ILE A 52 8.63 11.88 15.01
C ILE A 52 7.68 13.07 15.18
N HIS A 53 7.15 13.29 16.38
CA HIS A 53 6.27 14.44 16.65
C HIS A 53 6.96 15.79 16.40
N SER A 54 8.24 15.92 16.73
CA SER A 54 9.00 17.16 16.48
C SER A 54 9.25 17.41 14.98
N GLU A 55 9.29 16.35 14.18
CA GLU A 55 9.57 16.43 12.75
C GLU A 55 8.31 16.61 11.87
N LEU A 56 7.14 16.18 12.34
CA LEU A 56 5.86 16.23 11.61
C LEU A 56 4.90 17.29 12.22
N THR A 57 5.34 18.54 12.23
CA THR A 57 4.62 19.64 12.90
C THR A 57 3.42 20.20 12.11
N GLY A 58 3.24 19.85 10.85
CA GLY A 58 2.19 20.41 9.99
C GLY A 58 0.83 19.71 10.06
N THR A 59 0.72 18.62 10.84
CA THR A 59 -0.49 17.79 10.93
C THR A 59 -0.61 17.13 12.31
N MET A 60 -1.81 16.65 12.64
CA MET A 60 -1.99 15.82 13.82
C MET A 60 -1.42 14.43 13.57
N VAL A 61 -0.56 13.97 14.47
CA VAL A 61 0.10 12.65 14.39
C VAL A 61 -0.28 11.83 15.61
N THR A 62 -0.77 10.62 15.40
CA THR A 62 -1.06 9.63 16.43
C THR A 62 -0.17 8.41 16.24
N ILE A 63 0.44 7.93 17.32
CA ILE A 63 1.25 6.69 17.31
C ILE A 63 0.67 5.75 18.38
N PRO A 64 -0.19 4.80 18.00
CA PRO A 64 -0.79 3.86 18.94
C PRO A 64 0.26 3.04 19.66
N ASP A 65 -0.04 2.65 20.90
CA ASP A 65 0.79 1.63 21.54
C ASP A 65 0.71 0.31 20.79
N TYR A 66 1.87 -0.28 20.53
CA TYR A 66 1.95 -1.50 19.73
C TYR A 66 1.22 -2.69 20.38
N SER A 67 1.32 -2.85 21.68
CA SER A 67 0.74 -3.99 22.40
C SER A 67 -0.77 -3.88 22.50
N GLU A 68 -1.26 -2.68 22.79
CA GLU A 68 -2.70 -2.38 22.86
C GLU A 68 -3.34 -2.54 21.48
N ASN A 69 -2.72 -1.96 20.44
CA ASN A 69 -3.22 -2.07 19.08
C ASN A 69 -3.20 -3.53 18.57
N LYS A 70 -2.14 -4.29 18.91
CA LYS A 70 -2.06 -5.72 18.60
C LYS A 70 -3.21 -6.50 19.24
N SER A 71 -3.50 -6.25 20.51
CA SER A 71 -4.61 -6.90 21.22
C SER A 71 -5.94 -6.59 20.55
N LEU A 72 -6.21 -5.31 20.32
CA LEU A 72 -7.43 -4.84 19.66
C LEU A 72 -7.66 -5.54 18.31
N VAL A 73 -6.63 -5.56 17.46
CA VAL A 73 -6.72 -6.16 16.12
C VAL A 73 -6.97 -7.67 16.20
N LEU A 74 -6.30 -8.37 17.13
CA LEU A 74 -6.51 -9.81 17.32
C LEU A 74 -7.92 -10.13 17.85
N ASP A 75 -8.48 -9.28 18.69
CA ASP A 75 -9.86 -9.42 19.17
C ASP A 75 -10.87 -9.20 18.04
N CYS A 76 -10.65 -8.19 17.19
CA CYS A 76 -11.47 -7.97 15.99
C CYS A 76 -11.39 -9.14 14.98
N LEU A 77 -10.27 -9.86 14.96
CA LEU A 77 -10.07 -11.05 14.12
C LEU A 77 -10.56 -12.36 14.79
N GLN A 78 -11.26 -12.29 15.93
CA GLN A 78 -11.80 -13.48 16.58
C GLN A 78 -12.66 -14.28 15.61
N GLY A 79 -12.49 -15.61 15.58
CA GLY A 79 -13.15 -16.53 14.62
C GLY A 79 -12.44 -16.62 13.26
N ARG A 80 -11.28 -15.92 13.05
CA ARG A 80 -10.48 -15.97 11.82
C ARG A 80 -9.04 -16.35 12.14
N PRO A 81 -8.75 -17.63 12.43
CA PRO A 81 -7.45 -18.08 12.92
C PRO A 81 -6.30 -17.85 11.94
N ASN A 82 -6.53 -17.93 10.62
CA ASN A 82 -5.50 -17.68 9.62
C ASN A 82 -5.15 -16.19 9.52
N CYS A 83 -6.14 -15.31 9.57
CA CYS A 83 -5.93 -13.86 9.67
C CYS A 83 -5.16 -13.50 10.94
N GLN A 84 -5.57 -14.05 12.10
CA GLN A 84 -4.86 -13.86 13.36
C GLN A 84 -3.40 -14.32 13.29
N LYS A 85 -3.15 -15.49 12.67
CA LYS A 85 -1.80 -16.02 12.49
C LYS A 85 -0.93 -15.06 11.69
N VAL A 86 -1.42 -14.59 10.55
CA VAL A 86 -0.67 -13.64 9.69
C VAL A 86 -0.41 -12.33 10.43
N ARG A 87 -1.37 -11.81 11.21
CA ARG A 87 -1.18 -10.60 12.02
C ARG A 87 -0.12 -10.80 13.12
N LYS A 88 -0.01 -11.99 13.69
CA LYS A 88 0.97 -12.32 14.74
C LYS A 88 2.37 -12.50 14.19
N ASP A 89 2.49 -13.16 13.05
CA ASP A 89 3.74 -13.75 12.56
C ASP A 89 4.42 -12.90 11.46
N SER A 90 3.74 -11.87 10.93
CA SER A 90 4.22 -11.14 9.77
C SER A 90 4.06 -9.63 9.91
N ILE A 91 5.09 -8.87 9.50
CA ILE A 91 5.03 -7.41 9.40
C ILE A 91 3.96 -6.96 8.38
N TRP A 92 3.76 -7.73 7.30
CA TRP A 92 2.71 -7.48 6.31
C TRP A 92 1.30 -7.69 6.88
N GLY A 93 1.19 -8.49 7.95
CA GLY A 93 -0.06 -8.60 8.72
C GLY A 93 -0.36 -7.34 9.51
N ILE A 94 0.64 -6.66 10.07
CA ILE A 94 0.47 -5.35 10.70
C ILE A 94 0.03 -4.33 9.65
N GLU A 95 0.76 -4.25 8.53
CA GLU A 95 0.49 -3.35 7.40
C GLU A 95 -0.95 -3.46 6.88
N TYR A 96 -1.50 -4.68 6.85
CA TYR A 96 -2.84 -4.91 6.32
C TYR A 96 -3.94 -4.77 7.37
N PHE A 97 -3.83 -5.42 8.53
CA PHE A 97 -4.94 -5.51 9.48
C PHE A 97 -5.05 -4.27 10.37
N ASP A 98 -3.93 -3.69 10.82
CA ASP A 98 -3.97 -2.58 11.75
C ASP A 98 -4.68 -1.35 11.18
N PRO A 99 -4.44 -0.93 9.92
CA PRO A 99 -5.17 0.17 9.31
C PRO A 99 -6.68 -0.07 9.16
N ILE A 100 -7.11 -1.31 9.02
CA ILE A 100 -8.53 -1.66 8.87
C ILE A 100 -9.27 -1.48 10.20
N PHE A 101 -8.64 -1.86 11.31
CA PHE A 101 -9.29 -1.89 12.62
C PHE A 101 -9.01 -0.68 13.50
N ALA A 102 -8.00 0.13 13.20
CA ALA A 102 -7.56 1.25 14.04
C ALA A 102 -8.63 2.32 14.30
N PHE A 103 -9.52 2.56 13.34
CA PHE A 103 -10.65 3.49 13.45
C PHE A 103 -11.93 2.76 13.09
N ALA A 104 -12.50 2.05 14.04
CA ALA A 104 -13.70 1.24 13.81
C ALA A 104 -14.88 2.07 13.25
N GLU A 105 -14.99 3.33 13.65
CA GLU A 105 -16.07 4.23 13.26
C GLU A 105 -15.91 4.83 11.85
N ASP A 106 -14.69 4.92 11.30
CA ASP A 106 -14.48 5.39 9.93
C ASP A 106 -14.70 4.20 8.96
N PRO A 107 -15.68 4.29 8.06
CA PRO A 107 -15.94 3.21 7.10
C PRO A 107 -14.81 3.03 6.09
N ILE A 108 -13.95 4.02 5.90
CA ILE A 108 -12.86 3.99 4.94
C ILE A 108 -11.51 3.91 5.67
N SER A 109 -10.66 3.00 5.23
CA SER A 109 -9.26 2.92 5.64
C SER A 109 -8.37 3.46 4.53
N PHE A 110 -7.53 4.44 4.84
CA PHE A 110 -6.51 5.00 3.93
C PHE A 110 -5.13 4.56 4.40
N TYR A 111 -4.55 3.58 3.73
CA TYR A 111 -3.18 3.14 4.01
C TYR A 111 -2.22 3.56 2.91
N LEU A 112 -1.04 4.02 3.31
CA LEU A 112 0.04 4.45 2.43
C LEU A 112 1.38 3.94 2.97
N ASP A 113 2.22 3.33 2.13
CA ASP A 113 3.58 2.96 2.52
C ASP A 113 4.41 4.20 2.84
N ALA A 114 5.19 4.12 3.91
CA ALA A 114 6.04 5.22 4.37
C ALA A 114 7.21 5.57 3.41
N ASP A 115 7.33 4.85 2.29
CA ASP A 115 8.34 5.09 1.26
C ASP A 115 7.78 5.66 -0.04
N ILE A 116 6.59 6.27 0.01
CA ILE A 116 6.10 7.11 -1.06
C ILE A 116 6.53 8.55 -0.82
N LEU A 117 7.32 9.08 -1.76
CA LEU A 117 7.77 10.47 -1.77
C LEU A 117 6.85 11.30 -2.68
N PHE A 118 6.29 12.37 -2.16
CA PHE A 118 5.50 13.32 -2.94
C PHE A 118 6.40 14.42 -3.49
N LEU A 119 6.12 14.85 -4.73
CA LEU A 119 7.01 15.72 -5.50
C LEU A 119 6.39 17.07 -5.83
N ARG A 120 5.06 17.19 -5.74
CA ARG A 120 4.32 18.42 -6.07
C ARG A 120 2.94 18.45 -5.42
N PRO A 121 2.26 19.63 -5.39
CA PRO A 121 0.95 19.78 -4.81
C PRO A 121 -0.10 18.86 -5.43
N PHE A 122 -0.94 18.27 -4.60
CA PHE A 122 -2.09 17.46 -5.00
C PHE A 122 -3.25 17.63 -4.01
N SER A 123 -4.47 17.35 -4.47
CA SER A 123 -5.69 17.37 -3.66
C SER A 123 -6.67 16.29 -4.10
N GLY A 124 -7.58 15.88 -3.22
CA GLY A 124 -8.63 14.90 -3.53
C GLY A 124 -8.18 13.44 -3.52
N LEU A 125 -6.94 13.13 -3.08
CA LEU A 125 -6.46 11.75 -3.02
C LEU A 125 -7.20 10.93 -1.95
N PHE A 126 -7.53 11.55 -0.81
CA PHE A 126 -8.14 10.91 0.36
C PHE A 126 -9.64 11.16 0.47
N GLU A 127 -10.32 11.29 -0.67
CA GLU A 127 -11.78 11.46 -0.71
C GLU A 127 -12.51 10.15 -0.47
N ARG A 128 -13.31 10.06 0.60
CA ARG A 128 -14.07 8.85 0.98
C ARG A 128 -15.01 8.37 -0.14
N ASN A 129 -15.62 9.30 -0.88
CA ASN A 129 -16.55 8.97 -1.97
C ASN A 129 -15.88 8.22 -3.14
N GLN A 130 -14.58 8.40 -3.35
CA GLN A 130 -13.83 7.69 -4.39
C GLN A 130 -13.65 6.19 -4.06
N VAL A 131 -13.65 5.84 -2.76
CA VAL A 131 -13.38 4.49 -2.26
C VAL A 131 -14.69 3.73 -1.99
N LYS A 132 -15.79 4.43 -1.77
CA LYS A 132 -17.08 3.85 -1.37
C LYS A 132 -17.50 2.68 -2.28
N GLY A 133 -17.86 1.56 -1.67
CA GLY A 133 -18.26 0.31 -2.33
C GLY A 133 -17.10 -0.52 -2.88
N GLY A 134 -15.83 -0.17 -2.58
CA GLY A 134 -14.70 -0.90 -3.14
C GLY A 134 -13.35 -0.62 -2.52
N ALA A 135 -12.35 -0.52 -3.39
CA ALA A 135 -10.97 -0.26 -2.99
C ALA A 135 -10.19 0.52 -4.06
N ILE A 136 -9.14 1.21 -3.62
CA ILE A 136 -8.17 1.87 -4.52
C ILE A 136 -6.78 1.34 -4.19
N PHE A 137 -6.01 1.02 -5.23
CA PHE A 137 -4.65 0.50 -5.13
C PHE A 137 -3.67 1.32 -5.95
N LEU A 138 -2.40 1.20 -5.62
CA LEU A 138 -1.33 1.65 -6.49
C LEU A 138 -1.20 0.68 -7.67
N LYS A 139 -1.04 1.23 -8.90
CA LYS A 139 -0.86 0.43 -10.11
C LYS A 139 0.57 -0.10 -10.21
N ASP A 140 0.72 -1.41 -10.39
CA ASP A 140 1.97 -2.00 -10.82
C ASP A 140 1.96 -2.24 -12.33
N THR A 141 2.88 -1.60 -13.03
CA THR A 141 3.00 -1.71 -14.49
C THR A 141 3.92 -2.84 -14.95
N GLN A 142 4.76 -3.36 -14.06
CA GLN A 142 5.77 -4.36 -14.42
C GLN A 142 5.49 -5.77 -13.90
N TRP A 143 4.90 -5.88 -12.70
CA TRP A 143 4.75 -7.15 -12.03
C TRP A 143 3.30 -7.48 -11.67
N ASP A 144 2.98 -8.74 -11.72
CA ASP A 144 1.91 -9.33 -10.92
C ASP A 144 2.61 -10.06 -9.77
N ALA A 145 2.73 -9.41 -8.60
CA ALA A 145 3.37 -9.96 -7.41
C ALA A 145 2.45 -10.96 -6.71
N TYR A 146 2.14 -12.09 -7.38
CA TYR A 146 1.26 -13.12 -6.83
C TYR A 146 2.03 -14.35 -6.38
N CYS A 147 1.63 -14.88 -5.22
CA CYS A 147 2.26 -16.04 -4.60
C CYS A 147 1.84 -17.38 -5.22
N PHE A 148 0.74 -17.43 -5.98
CA PHE A 148 0.25 -18.67 -6.63
C PHE A 148 0.74 -18.81 -8.08
N ARG A 149 0.62 -20.01 -8.63
CA ARG A 149 0.98 -20.32 -10.02
C ARG A 149 -0.23 -20.18 -10.94
N PRO A 150 -0.04 -19.85 -12.24
CA PRO A 150 -1.15 -19.65 -13.18
C PRO A 150 -2.16 -20.79 -13.22
N TRP A 151 -1.71 -22.05 -13.23
CA TRP A 151 -2.60 -23.21 -13.30
C TRP A 151 -3.46 -23.41 -12.04
N GLN A 152 -3.06 -22.85 -10.90
CA GLN A 152 -3.86 -22.90 -9.67
C GLN A 152 -5.15 -22.06 -9.78
N MET A 153 -5.24 -21.16 -10.76
CA MET A 153 -6.49 -20.46 -11.09
C MET A 153 -7.56 -21.38 -11.70
N LEU A 154 -7.22 -22.58 -12.09
CA LEU A 154 -8.15 -23.54 -12.71
C LEU A 154 -8.58 -24.66 -11.77
N ALA A 155 -7.81 -24.96 -10.75
CA ALA A 155 -7.99 -26.13 -9.90
C ALA A 155 -8.72 -25.80 -8.59
N GLY A 156 -9.51 -26.78 -8.10
CA GLY A 156 -10.20 -26.73 -6.80
C GLY A 156 -11.60 -26.14 -6.88
N GLU A 157 -12.39 -26.36 -5.82
CA GLU A 157 -13.74 -25.81 -5.65
C GLU A 157 -13.68 -24.29 -5.43
N LYS A 158 -12.81 -23.84 -4.52
CA LYS A 158 -12.45 -22.43 -4.38
C LYS A 158 -11.16 -22.16 -5.15
N LYS A 159 -11.16 -21.15 -6.01
CA LYS A 159 -10.04 -20.83 -6.90
C LYS A 159 -9.46 -19.48 -6.52
N PRO A 160 -8.12 -19.35 -6.47
CA PRO A 160 -7.51 -18.03 -6.30
C PRO A 160 -7.85 -17.17 -7.52
N GLN A 161 -8.31 -15.96 -7.25
CA GLN A 161 -8.61 -14.96 -8.25
C GLN A 161 -7.79 -13.72 -7.95
N ALA A 162 -7.56 -12.88 -8.94
CA ALA A 162 -6.85 -11.62 -8.74
C ALA A 162 -7.25 -10.60 -9.82
N VAL A 163 -7.00 -9.34 -9.54
CA VAL A 163 -6.94 -8.27 -10.54
C VAL A 163 -5.51 -8.12 -11.05
N LYS A 164 -5.32 -7.50 -12.21
CA LYS A 164 -3.97 -7.29 -12.79
C LYS A 164 -3.25 -6.14 -12.12
N GLY A 165 -1.95 -6.31 -11.87
CA GLY A 165 -1.00 -5.24 -11.66
C GLY A 165 -1.41 -4.26 -10.57
N ILE A 166 -1.65 -4.73 -9.36
CA ILE A 166 -1.74 -3.89 -8.17
C ILE A 166 -0.55 -4.13 -7.25
N THR A 167 -0.23 -3.13 -6.46
CA THR A 167 0.74 -3.22 -5.36
C THR A 167 0.16 -2.55 -4.12
N THR A 168 0.68 -2.92 -2.96
CA THR A 168 0.19 -2.50 -1.64
C THR A 168 0.76 -1.17 -1.16
N GLY A 169 1.60 -0.51 -1.93
CA GLY A 169 2.18 0.78 -1.53
C GLY A 169 1.16 1.90 -1.26
N LEU A 170 -0.04 1.78 -1.82
CA LEU A 170 -1.20 2.59 -1.51
C LEU A 170 -2.42 1.68 -1.57
N VAL A 171 -3.17 1.62 -0.47
CA VAL A 171 -4.36 0.77 -0.34
C VAL A 171 -5.44 1.48 0.44
N PHE A 172 -6.53 1.81 -0.23
CA PHE A 172 -7.71 2.39 0.40
C PHE A 172 -8.85 1.38 0.31
N TRP A 173 -9.49 1.12 1.44
CA TRP A 173 -10.60 0.19 1.53
C TRP A 173 -11.87 0.85 2.06
N ASP A 174 -12.99 0.62 1.38
CA ASP A 174 -14.27 0.58 2.08
C ASP A 174 -14.32 -0.74 2.86
N LYS A 175 -14.28 -0.65 4.18
CA LYS A 175 -14.17 -1.81 5.08
C LYS A 175 -15.33 -2.79 4.89
N ALA A 176 -16.52 -2.30 4.51
CA ALA A 176 -17.68 -3.12 4.21
C ALA A 176 -17.53 -3.97 2.93
N SER A 177 -16.58 -3.60 2.06
CA SER A 177 -16.30 -4.33 0.81
C SER A 177 -15.33 -5.51 0.98
N ILE A 178 -14.78 -5.72 2.19
CA ILE A 178 -13.81 -6.78 2.45
C ILE A 178 -14.54 -8.12 2.62
N ASP A 179 -14.29 -9.04 1.69
CA ASP A 179 -14.75 -10.44 1.79
C ASP A 179 -13.85 -11.22 2.76
N TRP A 180 -14.23 -11.18 4.05
CA TRP A 180 -13.49 -11.81 5.14
C TRP A 180 -13.41 -13.33 5.00
N ASP A 181 -14.43 -13.98 4.44
CA ASP A 181 -14.47 -15.44 4.25
C ASP A 181 -13.50 -15.87 3.16
N TYR A 182 -13.37 -15.06 2.11
CA TYR A 182 -12.34 -15.28 1.10
C TYR A 182 -10.94 -15.07 1.67
N LEU A 183 -10.74 -14.01 2.45
CA LEU A 183 -9.44 -13.71 3.04
C LEU A 183 -8.98 -14.83 3.99
N GLU A 184 -9.86 -15.25 4.89
CA GLU A 184 -9.57 -16.34 5.83
C GLU A 184 -9.27 -17.65 5.08
N TRP A 185 -10.07 -18.00 4.07
CA TRP A 185 -9.81 -19.15 3.23
C TRP A 185 -8.43 -19.03 2.55
N PHE A 186 -8.16 -17.92 1.85
CA PHE A 186 -6.92 -17.76 1.08
C PHE A 186 -5.69 -17.84 1.97
N LEU A 187 -5.73 -17.22 3.14
CA LEU A 187 -4.62 -17.26 4.10
C LEU A 187 -4.41 -18.66 4.73
N GLY A 188 -5.40 -19.53 4.70
CA GLY A 188 -5.31 -20.94 5.13
C GLY A 188 -4.72 -21.87 4.07
N GLU A 189 -4.70 -21.48 2.79
CA GLU A 189 -4.31 -22.32 1.67
C GLU A 189 -2.79 -22.35 1.43
N ASN A 190 -2.05 -22.96 2.34
CA ASN A 190 -0.58 -22.97 2.31
C ASN A 190 0.02 -23.43 0.98
N HIS A 191 -0.69 -24.28 0.21
CA HIS A 191 -0.22 -24.72 -1.10
C HIS A 191 -0.19 -23.61 -2.15
N LEU A 192 -0.90 -22.50 -1.94
CA LEU A 192 -0.87 -21.29 -2.77
C LEU A 192 0.29 -20.36 -2.39
N HIS A 193 0.84 -20.49 -1.18
CA HIS A 193 1.80 -19.56 -0.60
C HIS A 193 3.24 -19.92 -0.99
N LYS A 194 3.59 -19.82 -2.27
CA LYS A 194 4.94 -20.17 -2.75
C LYS A 194 5.98 -19.08 -2.51
N ILE A 195 5.54 -17.85 -2.32
CA ILE A 195 6.39 -16.67 -2.08
C ILE A 195 5.77 -15.91 -0.91
N PRO A 196 6.30 -16.05 0.31
CA PRO A 196 5.70 -15.50 1.53
C PRO A 196 5.47 -13.98 1.47
N GLU A 197 6.39 -13.24 0.89
CA GLU A 197 6.32 -11.78 0.77
C GLU A 197 5.15 -11.31 -0.09
N TRP A 198 4.58 -12.19 -0.91
CA TRP A 198 3.50 -11.86 -1.82
C TRP A 198 2.13 -12.39 -1.37
N ILE A 199 2.04 -12.99 -0.19
CA ILE A 199 0.77 -13.52 0.34
C ILE A 199 -0.25 -12.39 0.49
N ILE A 200 0.09 -11.32 1.21
CA ILE A 200 -0.82 -10.19 1.44
C ILE A 200 -1.12 -9.42 0.14
N PRO A 201 -0.17 -9.04 -0.70
CA PRO A 201 -0.47 -8.46 -2.02
C PRO A 201 -1.40 -9.33 -2.87
N THR A 202 -1.22 -10.66 -2.83
CA THR A 202 -2.08 -11.60 -3.55
C THR A 202 -3.49 -11.67 -2.95
N ALA A 203 -3.61 -11.72 -1.63
CA ALA A 203 -4.89 -11.69 -0.92
C ALA A 203 -5.67 -10.44 -1.29
N GLN A 204 -5.02 -9.28 -1.27
CA GLN A 204 -5.63 -8.00 -1.65
C GLN A 204 -6.06 -7.98 -3.12
N ALA A 205 -5.25 -8.55 -4.04
CA ALA A 205 -5.64 -8.68 -5.44
C ALA A 205 -6.87 -9.59 -5.64
N GLY A 206 -7.02 -10.61 -4.80
CA GLY A 206 -8.18 -11.47 -4.75
C GLY A 206 -9.43 -10.79 -4.20
N LEU A 207 -9.29 -10.02 -3.15
CA LEU A 207 -10.34 -9.17 -2.59
C LEU A 207 -10.78 -8.09 -3.59
N ALA A 208 -9.83 -7.43 -4.24
CA ALA A 208 -10.08 -6.43 -5.29
C ALA A 208 -10.91 -6.99 -6.47
N ARG A 209 -10.84 -8.30 -6.72
CA ARG A 209 -11.66 -8.96 -7.74
C ARG A 209 -13.13 -9.11 -7.33
N ARG A 210 -13.44 -8.96 -6.05
CA ARG A 210 -14.74 -9.20 -5.42
C ARG A 210 -15.51 -7.91 -5.10
N CYS A 211 -14.90 -6.76 -5.33
CA CYS A 211 -15.50 -5.44 -5.10
C CYS A 211 -15.26 -4.51 -6.29
N GLU A 212 -15.73 -3.28 -6.21
CA GLU A 212 -15.44 -2.24 -7.19
C GLU A 212 -14.04 -1.65 -6.95
N ALA A 213 -13.02 -2.36 -7.41
CA ALA A 213 -11.64 -1.93 -7.23
C ALA A 213 -11.15 -1.03 -8.38
N LYS A 214 -10.34 -0.04 -8.01
CA LYS A 214 -9.69 0.91 -8.91
C LYS A 214 -8.19 0.96 -8.63
N THR A 215 -7.42 1.48 -9.57
CA THR A 215 -6.02 1.85 -9.35
C THR A 215 -5.84 3.32 -9.64
N ILE A 216 -4.94 3.97 -8.89
CA ILE A 216 -4.48 5.31 -9.28
C ILE A 216 -3.66 5.22 -10.56
N SER A 217 -3.71 6.25 -11.39
CA SER A 217 -2.93 6.31 -12.63
C SER A 217 -1.43 6.14 -12.34
N PRO A 218 -0.73 5.22 -13.03
CA PRO A 218 0.71 5.02 -12.83
C PRO A 218 1.57 6.19 -13.34
N ARG A 219 0.97 7.15 -14.04
CA ARG A 219 1.62 8.42 -14.40
C ARG A 219 1.63 9.39 -13.22
N GLN A 220 0.69 9.27 -12.30
CA GLN A 220 0.49 10.18 -11.17
C GLN A 220 1.21 9.73 -9.89
N ILE A 221 1.10 8.45 -9.51
CA ILE A 221 1.99 7.84 -8.53
C ILE A 221 2.66 6.66 -9.21
N THR A 222 3.98 6.72 -9.34
CA THR A 222 4.74 5.74 -10.11
C THR A 222 5.66 4.90 -9.23
N ASN A 223 5.69 3.58 -9.47
CA ASN A 223 6.72 2.72 -8.88
C ASN A 223 8.06 2.98 -9.55
N LEU A 224 9.09 3.29 -8.78
CA LEU A 224 10.41 3.61 -9.29
C LEU A 224 11.20 2.34 -9.65
N TYR A 225 10.82 1.71 -10.75
CA TYR A 225 11.66 0.74 -11.44
C TYR A 225 12.82 1.43 -12.18
N PRO A 226 13.87 0.69 -12.60
CA PRO A 226 15.03 1.31 -13.27
C PRO A 226 14.69 2.21 -14.45
N ASN A 227 13.64 1.86 -15.20
CA ASN A 227 13.18 2.58 -16.40
C ASN A 227 11.94 3.45 -16.15
N ALA A 228 11.60 3.70 -14.90
CA ALA A 228 10.47 4.57 -14.56
C ALA A 228 10.70 5.99 -15.09
N ARG A 229 9.61 6.65 -15.47
CA ARG A 229 9.62 8.03 -15.94
C ARG A 229 8.79 8.89 -15.01
N ILE A 230 9.37 9.98 -14.56
CA ILE A 230 8.69 11.04 -13.83
C ILE A 230 8.30 12.10 -14.86
N ASN A 231 7.04 12.47 -14.91
CA ASN A 231 6.50 13.44 -15.86
C ASN A 231 5.75 14.56 -15.10
N GLU A 232 5.19 15.50 -15.81
CA GLU A 232 4.49 16.65 -15.24
C GLU A 232 3.24 16.28 -14.39
N ASP A 233 2.59 15.16 -14.68
CA ASP A 233 1.45 14.66 -13.91
C ASP A 233 1.87 13.87 -12.65
N THR A 234 3.16 13.51 -12.53
CA THR A 234 3.63 12.67 -11.43
C THR A 234 3.76 13.49 -10.15
N PHE A 235 2.83 13.29 -9.22
CA PHE A 235 2.88 13.96 -7.92
C PHE A 235 3.44 13.07 -6.80
N GLY A 236 3.59 11.76 -7.02
CA GLY A 236 4.19 10.85 -6.06
C GLY A 236 5.01 9.74 -6.71
N VAL A 237 6.00 9.24 -5.98
CA VAL A 237 6.85 8.13 -6.42
C VAL A 237 7.01 7.12 -5.28
N HIS A 238 6.81 5.84 -5.59
CA HIS A 238 7.00 4.76 -4.63
C HIS A 238 8.43 4.20 -4.78
N LEU A 239 9.21 4.34 -3.72
CA LEU A 239 10.64 4.04 -3.64
C LEU A 239 10.87 2.58 -3.26
N LEU A 240 10.61 1.67 -4.20
CA LEU A 240 10.74 0.23 -4.02
C LEU A 240 12.11 -0.14 -3.43
N GLY A 241 12.11 -0.94 -2.36
CA GLY A 241 13.30 -1.27 -1.57
C GLY A 241 14.52 -1.68 -2.41
N SER A 242 14.33 -2.52 -3.43
CA SER A 242 15.39 -3.01 -4.31
C SER A 242 16.07 -1.91 -5.15
N TYR A 243 15.37 -0.81 -5.45
CA TYR A 243 15.84 0.26 -6.32
C TYR A 243 16.03 1.58 -5.60
N ARG A 244 15.69 1.66 -4.32
CA ARG A 244 15.70 2.88 -3.50
C ARG A 244 17.02 3.63 -3.60
N LYS A 245 18.14 2.93 -3.35
CA LYS A 245 19.47 3.57 -3.37
C LYS A 245 19.79 4.25 -4.70
N SER A 246 19.52 3.60 -5.82
CA SER A 246 19.81 4.15 -7.15
C SER A 246 18.93 5.36 -7.52
N TRP A 247 17.76 5.48 -6.90
CA TRP A 247 16.85 6.60 -7.15
C TRP A 247 17.07 7.78 -6.21
N MET A 248 17.58 7.56 -4.99
CA MET A 248 17.77 8.65 -4.02
C MET A 248 18.66 9.76 -4.57
N GLU A 249 19.79 9.43 -5.19
CA GLU A 249 20.71 10.39 -5.80
C GLU A 249 20.04 11.19 -6.94
N LYS A 250 19.17 10.53 -7.72
CA LYS A 250 18.43 11.17 -8.81
C LYS A 250 17.33 12.09 -8.28
N LEU A 251 16.66 11.70 -7.20
CA LEU A 251 15.57 12.48 -6.60
C LEU A 251 16.07 13.76 -5.94
N GLU A 252 17.26 13.78 -5.36
CA GLU A 252 17.88 14.98 -4.85
C GLU A 252 18.08 16.06 -5.93
N ALA A 253 18.26 15.64 -7.18
CA ALA A 253 18.29 16.56 -8.31
C ALA A 253 16.89 17.04 -8.73
N LEU A 254 15.86 16.22 -8.53
CA LEU A 254 14.45 16.55 -8.86
C LEU A 254 13.78 17.45 -7.81
N GLU A 255 14.14 17.35 -6.55
CA GLU A 255 13.65 18.23 -5.47
C GLU A 255 14.00 19.70 -5.65
N LYS A 256 14.96 20.01 -6.53
CA LYS A 256 15.33 21.39 -6.92
C LYS A 256 14.40 22.00 -7.99
N ILE A 257 13.43 21.23 -8.50
CA ILE A 257 12.43 21.76 -9.42
C ILE A 257 11.53 22.72 -8.66
N ASP A 258 11.29 23.89 -9.23
CA ASP A 258 10.47 24.96 -8.63
C ASP A 258 9.04 24.45 -8.33
N VAL A 259 8.86 23.94 -7.12
CA VAL A 259 7.62 23.31 -6.66
C VAL A 259 6.54 24.34 -6.36
N GLN A 260 6.92 25.58 -6.03
CA GLN A 260 5.99 26.62 -5.58
C GLN A 260 5.03 27.07 -6.69
N ASN A 261 5.43 26.89 -7.95
CA ASN A 261 4.64 27.27 -9.12
C ASN A 261 4.02 26.05 -9.87
N SER A 262 4.14 24.84 -9.33
CA SER A 262 3.53 23.67 -9.97
C SER A 262 2.02 23.65 -9.78
N PRO A 263 1.21 23.35 -10.83
CA PRO A 263 -0.22 23.21 -10.67
C PRO A 263 -0.56 22.03 -9.74
N THR A 264 -1.65 22.18 -8.98
CA THR A 264 -2.18 21.12 -8.13
C THR A 264 -2.70 19.97 -9.00
N VAL A 265 -2.22 18.76 -8.72
CA VAL A 265 -2.65 17.55 -9.42
C VAL A 265 -3.87 16.95 -8.72
N VAL A 266 -4.90 16.62 -9.49
CA VAL A 266 -6.05 15.85 -9.02
C VAL A 266 -5.89 14.40 -9.46
N PRO A 267 -6.00 13.42 -8.54
CA PRO A 267 -5.85 12.01 -8.85
C PRO A 267 -6.88 11.51 -9.85
N SER A 268 -6.47 10.64 -10.75
CA SER A 268 -7.33 9.91 -11.66
C SER A 268 -7.26 8.41 -11.38
N PHE A 269 -8.42 7.75 -11.50
CA PHE A 269 -8.56 6.35 -11.14
C PHE A 269 -9.06 5.53 -12.32
N GLU A 270 -8.51 4.34 -12.49
CA GLU A 270 -8.89 3.38 -13.51
C GLU A 270 -9.50 2.13 -12.86
N LYS A 271 -10.53 1.54 -13.47
CA LYS A 271 -11.08 0.26 -13.00
C LYS A 271 -10.02 -0.84 -13.06
N CYS A 272 -9.94 -1.64 -12.01
CA CYS A 272 -9.13 -2.84 -12.02
C CYS A 272 -9.63 -3.85 -13.05
N VAL A 273 -8.71 -4.48 -13.75
CA VAL A 273 -9.01 -5.52 -14.75
C VAL A 273 -8.72 -6.89 -14.14
N SER A 274 -9.65 -7.82 -14.30
CA SER A 274 -9.47 -9.20 -13.84
C SER A 274 -8.26 -9.84 -14.49
N GLN A 275 -7.48 -10.57 -13.70
CA GLN A 275 -6.42 -11.41 -14.22
C GLN A 275 -7.01 -12.67 -14.87
N ASN A 276 -6.46 -13.07 -15.99
CA ASN A 276 -6.74 -14.35 -16.61
C ASN A 276 -5.48 -15.20 -16.67
N ILE A 277 -5.67 -16.50 -16.74
CA ILE A 277 -4.56 -17.49 -16.73
C ILE A 277 -3.56 -17.23 -17.84
N PHE A 278 -4.03 -16.92 -19.04
CA PHE A 278 -3.16 -16.72 -20.20
C PHE A 278 -2.27 -15.49 -20.04
N GLY A 279 -2.88 -14.35 -19.70
CA GLY A 279 -2.13 -13.11 -19.43
C GLY A 279 -1.16 -13.25 -18.26
N TYR A 280 -1.56 -13.96 -17.20
CA TYR A 280 -0.68 -14.21 -16.05
C TYR A 280 0.50 -15.12 -16.46
N SER A 281 0.25 -16.21 -17.21
CA SER A 281 1.32 -17.09 -17.69
C SER A 281 2.33 -16.34 -18.57
N LEU A 282 1.87 -15.50 -19.49
CA LEU A 282 2.74 -14.68 -20.33
C LEU A 282 3.63 -13.73 -19.52
N ARG A 283 3.06 -13.08 -18.49
CA ARG A 283 3.84 -12.20 -17.60
C ARG A 283 4.86 -12.96 -16.79
N GLN A 284 4.49 -14.14 -16.26
CA GLN A 284 5.44 -15.01 -15.54
C GLN A 284 6.59 -15.48 -16.43
N MET A 285 6.32 -15.82 -17.69
CA MET A 285 7.37 -16.17 -18.65
C MET A 285 8.29 -15.00 -18.98
N ARG A 286 7.74 -13.80 -19.17
CA ARG A 286 8.54 -12.57 -19.39
C ARG A 286 9.44 -12.27 -18.19
N ARG A 287 8.88 -12.37 -16.98
CA ARG A 287 9.64 -12.20 -15.74
C ARG A 287 10.78 -13.19 -15.65
N TRP A 288 10.50 -14.47 -15.87
CA TRP A 288 11.52 -15.53 -15.83
C TRP A 288 12.65 -15.29 -16.85
N LYS A 289 12.29 -14.89 -18.07
CA LYS A 289 13.26 -14.52 -19.11
C LYS A 289 14.14 -13.36 -18.64
N ASN A 290 13.54 -12.29 -18.17
CA ASN A 290 14.28 -11.10 -17.74
C ASN A 290 15.21 -11.39 -16.56
N THR A 291 14.75 -12.14 -15.55
CA THR A 291 15.55 -12.49 -14.37
C THR A 291 16.76 -13.36 -14.71
N ARG A 292 16.61 -14.30 -15.66
CA ARG A 292 17.71 -15.19 -16.08
C ARG A 292 18.71 -14.53 -17.03
N LEU A 293 18.26 -13.56 -17.80
CA LEU A 293 19.11 -12.90 -18.79
C LEU A 293 19.74 -11.61 -18.29
N ASN A 294 19.55 -11.26 -17.00
CA ASN A 294 19.97 -9.98 -16.40
C ASN A 294 19.60 -8.76 -17.28
N LEU A 295 18.49 -8.82 -17.98
CA LEU A 295 17.97 -7.77 -18.84
C LEU A 295 17.08 -6.81 -18.03
N TRP A 296 17.72 -6.12 -17.06
CA TRP A 296 17.12 -5.05 -16.26
C TRP A 296 17.85 -3.74 -16.51
#